data_e6a4e002254b31e14e685205102161a4
#
_entry.id   e6a4e002254b31e14e685205102161a4
#
_cell.length_a   1.000
_cell.length_b   1.000
_cell.length_c   1.000
_cell.angle_alpha   90.00
_cell.angle_beta   90.00
_cell.angle_gamma   90.00
#
_symmetry.space_group_name_H-M   'P 1'
#
loop_
_entity.id
_entity.type
_entity.pdbx_description
1 polymer ?
#
loop_
_entity_poly.entity_id
_entity_poly.type
_entity_poly.pdbx_seq_one_letter_code
_entity_poly.pdbx_strand_id
1 'polypeptide(L)'
;MADLSTITYVTNRSGLGKMPKSEGPLPKSWPPGISYLTASFYSQTITANHLSALRSRPNDTQDIPLNTPKGLCPLVRITPIISPSHPACGQYGLFATRDLKPGAFILQYLGEIHAPSLDSSSVLDSHANSDYDLGLDREMGIGIDADRRGNEARFINDYRGIAERPNAEFKELWDERRKERGMGVWVLGEGKSGKGKGVKRGEEILVSYGRGFWGARRTDDRG
;
A
#
# COMPACT_ATOMS: atom_id res chain seq x y z
N MET A 1 17.34 33.62 -3.29
CA MET A 1 18.28 32.54 -2.90
C MET A 1 17.50 31.65 -1.94
N ALA A 2 16.96 30.54 -2.42
CA ALA A 2 16.18 29.60 -1.62
C ALA A 2 17.13 28.53 -1.07
N ASP A 3 17.07 28.39 0.24
CA ASP A 3 17.86 27.47 1.06
C ASP A 3 17.54 26.02 0.69
N LEU A 4 18.53 25.33 0.14
CA LEU A 4 18.51 23.89 -0.13
C LEU A 4 18.79 23.16 1.20
N SER A 5 17.81 23.11 2.09
CA SER A 5 17.92 22.29 3.31
C SER A 5 18.06 20.82 2.95
N THR A 6 19.20 20.32 3.27
CA THR A 6 19.79 19.00 3.20
C THR A 6 18.80 17.86 3.43
N ILE A 7 18.43 17.16 2.37
CA ILE A 7 17.79 15.84 2.48
C ILE A 7 18.91 14.85 2.79
N THR A 8 18.94 14.39 4.03
CA THR A 8 19.89 13.37 4.48
C THR A 8 19.54 12.04 3.84
N TYR A 9 20.25 11.67 2.78
CA TYR A 9 20.23 10.29 2.26
C TYR A 9 20.98 9.41 3.25
N VAL A 10 20.27 8.53 3.92
CA VAL A 10 20.91 7.45 4.68
C VAL A 10 21.33 6.38 3.67
N THR A 11 22.50 6.58 3.07
CA THR A 11 23.19 5.52 2.30
C THR A 11 23.91 4.63 3.30
N ASN A 12 23.33 3.51 3.68
CA ASN A 12 24.06 2.47 4.40
C ASN A 12 24.78 1.57 3.38
N ARG A 13 26.04 1.84 3.15
CA ARG A 13 27.00 0.88 2.59
C ARG A 13 27.41 -0.07 3.73
N SER A 14 27.29 -1.36 3.46
CA SER A 14 27.82 -2.53 4.16
C SER A 14 26.93 -3.20 5.22
N GLY A 15 26.61 -4.47 4.93
CA GLY A 15 26.43 -5.54 5.91
C GLY A 15 25.10 -5.48 6.70
N LEU A 16 24.50 -6.62 6.91
CA LEU A 16 23.34 -6.88 7.76
C LEU A 16 23.13 -5.83 8.89
N GLY A 17 22.62 -4.68 8.53
CA GLY A 17 22.31 -3.60 9.47
C GLY A 17 21.04 -3.95 10.22
N LYS A 18 21.08 -3.78 11.55
CA LYS A 18 19.87 -3.82 12.40
C LYS A 18 18.74 -3.05 11.72
N MET A 19 17.60 -3.72 11.54
CA MET A 19 16.36 -3.09 11.07
C MET A 19 16.13 -1.78 11.84
N PRO A 20 15.83 -0.67 11.15
CA PRO A 20 15.48 0.56 11.85
C PRO A 20 14.28 0.26 12.74
N LYS A 21 14.40 0.49 14.03
CA LYS A 21 13.26 0.40 14.95
C LYS A 21 12.27 1.48 14.51
N SER A 22 10.99 1.12 14.39
CA SER A 22 9.93 2.10 14.16
C SER A 22 10.00 3.17 15.28
N GLU A 23 10.20 4.43 14.88
CA GLU A 23 10.25 5.57 15.83
C GLU A 23 8.82 6.00 16.23
N GLY A 24 8.00 5.10 16.73
CA GLY A 24 6.64 5.45 17.14
C GLY A 24 5.82 4.23 17.59
N PRO A 25 4.59 4.46 18.08
CA PRO A 25 3.71 3.37 18.48
C PRO A 25 3.35 2.51 17.28
N LEU A 26 3.37 1.18 17.47
CA LEU A 26 2.89 0.22 16.47
C LEU A 26 1.38 0.06 16.56
N PRO A 27 0.69 -0.25 15.44
CA PRO A 27 -0.70 -0.65 15.47
C PRO A 27 -0.90 -1.89 16.36
N LYS A 28 -2.03 -1.96 17.04
CA LYS A 28 -2.41 -3.20 17.74
C LYS A 28 -2.47 -4.35 16.71
N SER A 29 -1.95 -5.51 17.08
CA SER A 29 -1.86 -6.72 16.22
C SER A 29 -0.87 -6.57 15.04
N TRP A 30 0.09 -5.64 15.12
CA TRP A 30 1.17 -5.57 14.14
C TRP A 30 2.07 -6.81 14.26
N PRO A 31 2.34 -7.55 13.17
CA PRO A 31 3.14 -8.76 13.25
C PRO A 31 4.62 -8.44 13.50
N PRO A 32 5.32 -9.30 14.26
CA PRO A 32 6.76 -9.16 14.46
C PRO A 32 7.51 -9.37 13.14
N GLY A 33 8.65 -8.71 12.98
CA GLY A 33 9.53 -8.86 11.81
C GLY A 33 9.17 -7.98 10.62
N ILE A 34 8.02 -7.32 10.61
CA ILE A 34 7.62 -6.37 9.57
C ILE A 34 7.87 -4.94 10.06
N SER A 35 8.61 -4.15 9.28
CA SER A 35 8.87 -2.76 9.61
C SER A 35 7.62 -1.91 9.36
N TYR A 36 7.18 -1.16 10.38
CA TYR A 36 6.07 -0.21 10.23
C TYR A 36 6.57 1.08 9.59
N LEU A 37 5.90 1.52 8.54
CA LEU A 37 6.24 2.72 7.78
C LEU A 37 5.24 3.86 8.06
N THR A 38 5.77 5.07 8.20
CA THR A 38 5.00 6.34 8.25
C THR A 38 5.20 7.19 6.98
N ALA A 39 6.02 6.70 6.06
CA ALA A 39 6.34 7.29 4.76
C ALA A 39 6.88 6.22 3.82
N SER A 40 6.85 6.48 2.52
CA SER A 40 7.43 5.59 1.50
C SER A 40 8.91 5.33 1.77
N PHE A 41 9.34 4.09 1.56
CA PHE A 41 10.74 3.67 1.61
C PHE A 41 11.19 3.35 0.18
N TYR A 42 12.38 3.83 -0.20
CA TYR A 42 12.89 3.62 -1.56
C TYR A 42 13.94 2.52 -1.58
N SER A 43 13.75 1.54 -2.48
CA SER A 43 14.76 0.54 -2.80
C SER A 43 15.99 1.16 -3.46
N GLN A 44 17.12 0.46 -3.38
CA GLN A 44 18.34 0.83 -4.10
C GLN A 44 18.18 0.75 -5.64
N THR A 45 17.14 0.07 -6.13
CA THR A 45 16.85 -0.02 -7.57
C THR A 45 16.21 1.26 -8.13
N ILE A 46 15.76 2.17 -7.26
CA ILE A 46 15.18 3.45 -7.68
C ILE A 46 16.26 4.42 -8.15
N THR A 47 16.21 4.75 -9.43
CA THR A 47 17.13 5.68 -10.10
C THR A 47 16.65 7.13 -10.04
N ALA A 48 17.47 8.07 -10.47
CA ALA A 48 17.09 9.49 -10.61
C ALA A 48 15.91 9.68 -11.59
N ASN A 49 15.84 8.88 -12.66
CA ASN A 49 14.72 8.92 -13.61
C ASN A 49 13.41 8.46 -12.96
N HIS A 50 13.46 7.37 -12.16
CA HIS A 50 12.30 6.91 -11.39
C HIS A 50 11.83 7.97 -10.39
N LEU A 51 12.76 8.63 -9.68
CA LEU A 51 12.41 9.72 -8.76
C LEU A 51 11.80 10.92 -9.50
N SER A 52 12.28 11.25 -10.71
CA SER A 52 11.70 12.30 -11.53
C SER A 52 10.25 11.98 -11.92
N ALA A 53 9.97 10.74 -12.34
CA ALA A 53 8.62 10.27 -12.66
C ALA A 53 7.69 10.31 -11.43
N LEU A 54 8.18 9.83 -10.27
CA LEU A 54 7.42 9.85 -9.01
C LEU A 54 7.11 11.28 -8.55
N ARG A 55 7.93 12.26 -8.86
CA ARG A 55 7.76 13.69 -8.53
C ARG A 55 7.04 14.49 -9.60
N SER A 56 6.63 13.85 -10.69
CA SER A 56 5.79 14.45 -11.72
C SER A 56 4.32 14.18 -11.40
N ARG A 57 3.54 15.25 -11.14
CA ARG A 57 2.13 15.13 -10.79
C ARG A 57 1.29 14.87 -12.04
N PRO A 58 0.54 13.76 -12.13
CA PRO A 58 -0.45 13.54 -13.18
C PRO A 58 -1.66 14.48 -13.04
N ASN A 59 -2.27 14.87 -14.18
CA ASN A 59 -3.34 15.88 -14.18
C ASN A 59 -4.57 15.52 -13.35
N ASP A 60 -4.96 14.25 -13.30
CA ASP A 60 -6.20 13.79 -12.67
C ASP A 60 -5.98 13.10 -11.31
N THR A 61 -4.82 13.33 -10.67
CA THR A 61 -4.47 12.67 -9.41
C THR A 61 -5.10 13.40 -8.22
N GLN A 62 -5.75 12.65 -7.33
CA GLN A 62 -6.33 13.18 -6.10
C GLN A 62 -5.25 13.44 -5.05
N ASP A 63 -5.39 14.55 -4.32
CA ASP A 63 -4.50 14.89 -3.21
C ASP A 63 -4.83 14.06 -1.96
N ILE A 64 -3.79 13.72 -1.21
CA ILE A 64 -3.98 13.26 0.18
C ILE A 64 -4.57 14.43 0.97
N PRO A 65 -5.66 14.21 1.74
CA PRO A 65 -6.19 15.26 2.60
C PRO A 65 -5.11 15.82 3.55
N LEU A 66 -4.99 17.14 3.63
CA LEU A 66 -3.93 17.81 4.39
C LEU A 66 -3.91 17.46 5.89
N ASN A 67 -5.07 17.06 6.43
CA ASN A 67 -5.21 16.63 7.84
C ASN A 67 -4.95 15.13 8.05
N THR A 68 -4.46 14.41 7.03
CA THR A 68 -4.10 12.99 7.16
C THR A 68 -3.01 12.82 8.23
N PRO A 69 -3.23 12.00 9.26
CA PRO A 69 -2.22 11.73 10.29
C PRO A 69 -0.95 11.14 9.71
N LYS A 70 0.20 11.51 10.26
CA LYS A 70 1.45 10.79 10.05
C LYS A 70 1.53 9.64 11.06
N GLY A 71 1.60 8.40 10.60
CA GLY A 71 1.63 7.22 11.47
C GLY A 71 0.28 6.51 11.54
N LEU A 72 -0.13 6.06 12.73
CA LEU A 72 -1.33 5.24 12.91
C LEU A 72 -2.60 5.87 12.32
N CYS A 73 -3.31 5.08 11.52
CA CYS A 73 -4.58 5.53 10.94
C CYS A 73 -5.74 5.28 11.92
N PRO A 74 -6.40 6.33 12.45
CA PRO A 74 -7.50 6.18 13.39
C PRO A 74 -8.78 5.63 12.77
N LEU A 75 -8.86 5.57 11.44
CA LEU A 75 -10.04 5.10 10.70
C LEU A 75 -10.12 3.58 10.62
N VAL A 76 -9.03 2.88 10.92
CA VAL A 76 -8.92 1.43 10.70
C VAL A 76 -8.34 0.72 11.90
N ARG A 77 -8.54 -0.59 11.95
CA ARG A 77 -7.88 -1.49 12.89
C ARG A 77 -7.56 -2.82 12.22
N ILE A 78 -6.43 -3.38 12.57
CA ILE A 78 -6.03 -4.74 12.19
C ILE A 78 -6.74 -5.72 13.13
N THR A 79 -7.42 -6.72 12.56
CA THR A 79 -8.16 -7.72 13.34
C THR A 79 -7.84 -9.12 12.82
N PRO A 80 -7.58 -10.11 13.70
CA PRO A 80 -7.45 -11.50 13.30
C PRO A 80 -8.75 -12.02 12.68
N ILE A 81 -8.65 -12.78 11.61
CA ILE A 81 -9.76 -13.44 10.96
C ILE A 81 -9.85 -14.87 11.48
N ILE A 82 -10.92 -15.16 12.21
CA ILE A 82 -11.13 -16.46 12.86
C ILE A 82 -12.26 -17.28 12.22
N SER A 83 -13.03 -16.68 11.31
CA SER A 83 -14.12 -17.39 10.61
C SER A 83 -13.55 -18.40 9.63
N PRO A 84 -13.89 -19.71 9.75
CA PRO A 84 -13.40 -20.75 8.83
C PRO A 84 -13.88 -20.57 7.38
N SER A 85 -15.00 -19.85 7.16
CA SER A 85 -15.52 -19.56 5.83
C SER A 85 -14.81 -18.41 5.12
N HIS A 86 -13.96 -17.69 5.82
CA HIS A 86 -13.24 -16.55 5.25
C HIS A 86 -11.96 -17.03 4.55
N PRO A 87 -11.67 -16.63 3.29
CA PRO A 87 -10.47 -17.09 2.56
C PRO A 87 -9.15 -16.82 3.29
N ALA A 88 -9.07 -15.72 4.06
CA ALA A 88 -7.91 -15.37 4.87
C ALA A 88 -8.03 -15.85 6.35
N CYS A 89 -8.75 -16.95 6.61
CA CYS A 89 -8.85 -17.52 7.96
C CYS A 89 -7.46 -17.84 8.52
N GLY A 90 -7.22 -17.44 9.77
CA GLY A 90 -5.90 -17.56 10.42
C GLY A 90 -4.94 -16.40 10.15
N GLN A 91 -5.30 -15.48 9.27
CA GLN A 91 -4.57 -14.25 8.96
C GLN A 91 -5.26 -13.03 9.57
N TYR A 92 -5.02 -11.86 9.00
CA TYR A 92 -5.59 -10.59 9.46
C TYR A 92 -6.36 -9.91 8.34
N GLY A 93 -7.31 -9.06 8.74
CA GLY A 93 -8.02 -8.12 7.87
C GLY A 93 -7.98 -6.70 8.43
N LEU A 94 -8.29 -5.73 7.59
CA LEU A 94 -8.39 -4.33 7.95
C LEU A 94 -9.85 -3.92 8.09
N PHE A 95 -10.24 -3.42 9.27
CA PHE A 95 -11.63 -3.13 9.62
C PHE A 95 -11.83 -1.66 9.95
N ALA A 96 -12.95 -1.09 9.54
CA ALA A 96 -13.32 0.29 9.84
C ALA A 96 -13.62 0.48 11.35
N THR A 97 -13.08 1.54 11.95
CA THR A 97 -13.34 1.91 13.37
C THR A 97 -14.58 2.77 13.54
N ARG A 98 -15.06 3.37 12.46
CA ARG A 98 -16.27 4.21 12.38
C ARG A 98 -16.88 4.12 10.97
N ASP A 99 -18.08 4.68 10.80
CA ASP A 99 -18.69 4.77 9.46
C ASP A 99 -17.82 5.66 8.55
N LEU A 100 -17.52 5.16 7.35
CA LEU A 100 -16.79 5.85 6.30
C LEU A 100 -17.72 6.16 5.14
N LYS A 101 -17.75 7.41 4.69
CA LYS A 101 -18.63 7.85 3.61
C LYS A 101 -18.10 7.39 2.25
N PRO A 102 -18.96 7.21 1.22
CA PRO A 102 -18.53 7.00 -0.14
C PRO A 102 -17.54 8.06 -0.61
N GLY A 103 -16.49 7.66 -1.33
CA GLY A 103 -15.43 8.54 -1.81
C GLY A 103 -14.44 9.02 -0.75
N ALA A 104 -14.60 8.62 0.52
CA ALA A 104 -13.66 9.04 1.57
C ALA A 104 -12.28 8.40 1.39
N PHE A 105 -11.24 9.20 1.60
CA PHE A 105 -9.88 8.70 1.75
C PHE A 105 -9.74 7.96 3.08
N ILE A 106 -9.11 6.79 3.06
CA ILE A 106 -8.89 5.97 4.26
C ILE A 106 -7.45 6.13 4.75
N LEU A 107 -6.48 5.69 3.93
CA LEU A 107 -5.06 5.81 4.22
C LEU A 107 -4.25 5.61 2.94
N GLN A 108 -2.97 5.98 2.99
CA GLN A 108 -2.01 5.66 1.93
C GLN A 108 -1.56 4.20 2.05
N TYR A 109 -1.34 3.52 0.92
CA TYR A 109 -0.64 2.23 0.88
C TYR A 109 0.85 2.50 0.91
N LEU A 110 1.52 2.14 2.00
CA LEU A 110 2.95 2.32 2.17
C LEU A 110 3.66 0.98 2.07
N GLY A 111 4.79 0.99 1.39
CA GLY A 111 5.67 -0.15 1.19
C GLY A 111 7.05 0.30 0.71
N GLU A 112 7.84 -0.64 0.27
CA GLU A 112 9.09 -0.40 -0.44
C GLU A 112 8.78 -0.04 -1.89
N ILE A 113 9.13 1.18 -2.30
CA ILE A 113 9.05 1.59 -3.70
C ILE A 113 10.26 1.01 -4.41
N HIS A 114 10.01 0.20 -5.43
CA HIS A 114 11.04 -0.52 -6.18
C HIS A 114 10.80 -0.40 -7.69
N ALA A 115 11.81 -0.76 -8.46
CA ALA A 115 11.76 -0.92 -9.91
C ALA A 115 12.67 -2.07 -10.31
N PRO A 116 12.50 -2.64 -11.52
CA PRO A 116 13.38 -3.69 -12.02
C PRO A 116 14.86 -3.26 -11.96
N SER A 117 15.74 -4.18 -11.56
CA SER A 117 17.19 -3.93 -11.60
C SER A 117 17.66 -3.82 -13.04
N LEU A 118 18.51 -2.83 -13.33
CA LEU A 118 19.17 -2.70 -14.63
C LEU A 118 20.31 -3.70 -14.80
N ASP A 119 20.79 -4.29 -13.72
CA ASP A 119 21.85 -5.31 -13.77
C ASP A 119 21.27 -6.67 -14.13
N SER A 120 21.49 -7.09 -15.36
CA SER A 120 21.09 -8.39 -15.92
C SER A 120 21.75 -9.60 -15.23
N SER A 121 22.66 -9.36 -14.31
CA SER A 121 23.47 -10.38 -13.67
C SER A 121 22.91 -10.86 -12.36
N SER A 122 21.64 -11.28 -12.28
CA SER A 122 21.42 -12.31 -11.27
C SER A 122 20.72 -12.04 -9.95
N VAL A 123 20.10 -10.99 -9.70
CA VAL A 123 19.22 -10.98 -8.52
C VAL A 123 17.81 -11.27 -8.98
N LEU A 124 17.30 -12.45 -8.64
CA LEU A 124 15.88 -12.75 -8.70
C LEU A 124 15.14 -11.54 -8.11
N ASP A 125 14.25 -10.96 -8.88
CA ASP A 125 13.43 -9.84 -8.41
C ASP A 125 12.75 -10.28 -7.11
N SER A 126 13.19 -9.72 -5.99
CA SER A 126 12.68 -10.09 -4.66
C SER A 126 11.19 -9.73 -4.48
N HIS A 127 10.62 -8.97 -5.41
CA HIS A 127 9.24 -8.51 -5.40
C HIS A 127 8.33 -9.34 -6.33
N ALA A 128 8.91 -10.11 -7.29
CA ALA A 128 8.17 -10.84 -8.32
C ALA A 128 7.10 -11.82 -7.77
N ASN A 129 7.33 -12.37 -6.57
CA ASN A 129 6.41 -13.30 -5.91
C ASN A 129 5.70 -12.70 -4.69
N SER A 130 5.78 -11.39 -4.50
CA SER A 130 5.11 -10.74 -3.37
C SER A 130 3.61 -10.62 -3.60
N ASP A 131 2.82 -11.02 -2.61
CA ASP A 131 1.37 -10.82 -2.56
C ASP A 131 0.97 -9.40 -2.19
N TYR A 132 1.94 -8.59 -1.82
CA TYR A 132 1.79 -7.24 -1.30
C TYR A 132 2.31 -6.17 -2.26
N ASP A 133 2.68 -6.57 -3.48
CA ASP A 133 3.20 -5.63 -4.49
C ASP A 133 2.08 -5.04 -5.34
N LEU A 134 2.01 -3.71 -5.37
CA LEU A 134 1.10 -2.92 -6.19
C LEU A 134 1.88 -2.12 -7.21
N GLY A 135 1.53 -2.27 -8.51
CA GLY A 135 2.10 -1.43 -9.56
C GLY A 135 1.67 0.04 -9.38
N LEU A 136 2.65 0.96 -9.33
CA LEU A 136 2.43 2.40 -9.25
C LEU A 136 2.63 3.07 -10.62
N ASP A 137 3.68 2.69 -11.34
CA ASP A 137 3.94 3.21 -12.69
C ASP A 137 4.34 2.06 -13.60
N ARG A 138 3.42 1.69 -14.51
CA ARG A 138 3.62 0.55 -15.40
C ARG A 138 4.70 0.81 -16.45
N GLU A 139 4.82 2.05 -16.94
CA GLU A 139 5.78 2.39 -18.00
C GLU A 139 7.20 2.35 -17.46
N MET A 140 7.39 2.79 -16.22
CA MET A 140 8.67 2.78 -15.53
C MET A 140 8.92 1.49 -14.74
N GLY A 141 7.93 0.58 -14.67
CA GLY A 141 8.02 -0.65 -13.88
C GLY A 141 8.07 -0.40 -12.37
N ILE A 142 7.57 0.74 -11.89
CA ILE A 142 7.64 1.08 -10.46
C ILE A 142 6.50 0.41 -9.71
N GLY A 143 6.83 -0.32 -8.63
CA GLY A 143 5.90 -0.95 -7.70
C GLY A 143 6.06 -0.43 -6.27
N ILE A 144 5.07 -0.77 -5.42
CA ILE A 144 5.06 -0.53 -3.97
C ILE A 144 4.80 -1.87 -3.30
N ASP A 145 5.81 -2.44 -2.66
CA ASP A 145 5.71 -3.74 -1.99
C ASP A 145 5.66 -3.58 -0.47
N ALA A 146 4.58 -4.07 0.12
CA ALA A 146 4.35 -4.04 1.57
C ALA A 146 4.66 -5.39 2.27
N ASP A 147 5.38 -6.31 1.65
CA ASP A 147 5.70 -7.62 2.26
C ASP A 147 6.56 -7.46 3.53
N ARG A 148 7.74 -6.85 3.40
CA ARG A 148 8.72 -6.74 4.49
C ARG A 148 8.56 -5.46 5.32
N ARG A 149 7.93 -4.46 4.76
CA ARG A 149 7.71 -3.16 5.38
C ARG A 149 6.49 -2.47 4.80
N GLY A 150 5.66 -1.89 5.66
CA GLY A 150 4.41 -1.27 5.20
C GLY A 150 3.68 -0.57 6.34
N ASN A 151 2.40 -0.29 6.11
CA ASN A 151 1.49 0.21 7.13
C ASN A 151 0.22 -0.66 7.20
N GLU A 152 -0.82 -0.18 7.88
CA GLU A 152 -2.06 -0.95 8.08
C GLU A 152 -2.72 -1.38 6.75
N ALA A 153 -2.48 -0.64 5.65
CA ALA A 153 -3.07 -0.95 4.35
C ALA A 153 -2.68 -2.34 3.80
N ARG A 154 -1.55 -2.91 4.25
CA ARG A 154 -1.13 -4.26 3.84
C ARG A 154 -2.09 -5.37 4.26
N PHE A 155 -3.00 -5.10 5.20
CA PHE A 155 -4.00 -6.06 5.69
C PHE A 155 -5.35 -5.96 4.99
N ILE A 156 -5.44 -5.22 3.89
CA ILE A 156 -6.65 -5.15 3.07
C ILE A 156 -6.76 -6.42 2.23
N ASN A 157 -7.86 -7.14 2.36
CA ASN A 157 -8.12 -8.37 1.61
C ASN A 157 -8.88 -8.12 0.31
N ASP A 158 -8.79 -9.10 -0.61
CA ASP A 158 -9.65 -9.13 -1.80
C ASP A 158 -11.09 -9.50 -1.38
N TYR A 159 -12.07 -8.90 -2.05
CA TYR A 159 -13.48 -9.11 -1.72
C TYR A 159 -14.01 -10.51 -2.06
N ARG A 160 -13.34 -11.25 -2.96
CA ARG A 160 -13.82 -12.55 -3.46
C ARG A 160 -13.84 -13.59 -2.34
N GLY A 161 -14.98 -14.28 -2.24
CA GLY A 161 -15.23 -15.26 -1.16
C GLY A 161 -15.66 -14.61 0.17
N ILE A 162 -15.73 -13.27 0.25
CA ILE A 162 -16.14 -12.51 1.45
C ILE A 162 -17.40 -11.71 1.17
N ALA A 163 -17.44 -10.99 0.05
CA ALA A 163 -18.54 -10.11 -0.35
C ALA A 163 -18.83 -10.21 -1.84
N GLU A 164 -20.00 -9.75 -2.28
CA GLU A 164 -20.37 -9.72 -3.71
C GLU A 164 -19.51 -8.73 -4.52
N ARG A 165 -19.00 -7.69 -3.87
CA ARG A 165 -18.21 -6.62 -4.48
C ARG A 165 -17.30 -5.96 -3.47
N PRO A 166 -16.22 -5.30 -3.92
CA PRO A 166 -15.38 -4.51 -3.04
C PRO A 166 -16.17 -3.30 -2.48
N ASN A 167 -15.72 -2.77 -1.34
CA ASN A 167 -16.22 -1.53 -0.76
C ASN A 167 -15.17 -0.40 -0.78
N ALA A 168 -13.94 -0.73 -1.17
CA ALA A 168 -12.85 0.19 -1.34
C ALA A 168 -12.08 -0.08 -2.65
N GLU A 169 -11.21 0.83 -3.01
CA GLU A 169 -10.35 0.73 -4.20
C GLU A 169 -8.98 1.35 -3.97
N PHE A 170 -7.98 0.85 -4.68
CA PHE A 170 -6.70 1.51 -4.81
C PHE A 170 -6.78 2.57 -5.91
N LYS A 171 -6.31 3.77 -5.59
CA LYS A 171 -6.16 4.87 -6.57
C LYS A 171 -4.83 5.55 -6.38
N GLU A 172 -4.24 5.94 -7.49
CA GLU A 172 -3.08 6.82 -7.46
C GLU A 172 -3.43 8.14 -6.77
N LEU A 173 -2.49 8.66 -6.00
CA LEU A 173 -2.62 9.91 -5.27
C LEU A 173 -1.38 10.78 -5.42
N TRP A 174 -1.55 12.06 -5.08
CA TRP A 174 -0.48 13.02 -4.93
C TRP A 174 -0.32 13.42 -3.46
N ASP A 175 0.90 13.25 -2.92
CA ASP A 175 1.26 13.78 -1.60
C ASP A 175 1.88 15.18 -1.76
N GLU A 176 1.07 16.21 -1.54
CA GLU A 176 1.50 17.59 -1.67
C GLU A 176 2.63 17.95 -0.69
N ARG A 177 2.70 17.31 0.47
CA ARG A 177 3.76 17.55 1.47
C ARG A 177 5.10 16.96 1.07
N ARG A 178 5.09 15.85 0.33
CA ARG A 178 6.29 15.15 -0.15
C ARG A 178 6.59 15.46 -1.61
N LYS A 179 5.64 16.06 -2.33
CA LYS A 179 5.73 16.31 -3.78
C LYS A 179 6.00 15.04 -4.54
N GLU A 180 5.21 13.98 -4.21
CA GLU A 180 5.38 12.67 -4.86
C GLU A 180 4.05 11.94 -5.06
N ARG A 181 4.04 11.07 -6.06
CA ARG A 181 2.96 10.12 -6.35
C ARG A 181 2.99 8.98 -5.35
N GLY A 182 1.84 8.38 -5.10
CA GLY A 182 1.70 7.19 -4.28
C GLY A 182 0.40 6.47 -4.57
N MET A 183 0.11 5.44 -3.79
CA MET A 183 -1.13 4.69 -3.87
C MET A 183 -1.96 4.96 -2.61
N GLY A 184 -3.22 5.29 -2.79
CA GLY A 184 -4.18 5.50 -1.71
C GLY A 184 -5.29 4.46 -1.71
N VAL A 185 -5.89 4.28 -0.55
CA VAL A 185 -7.10 3.47 -0.36
C VAL A 185 -8.27 4.41 -0.15
N TRP A 186 -9.30 4.25 -0.96
CA TRP A 186 -10.49 5.09 -0.98
C TRP A 186 -11.74 4.23 -0.85
N VAL A 187 -12.72 4.70 -0.09
CA VAL A 187 -14.04 4.09 -0.10
C VAL A 187 -14.63 4.25 -1.48
N LEU A 188 -15.23 3.20 -2.05
CA LEU A 188 -15.89 3.30 -3.36
C LEU A 188 -16.94 4.40 -3.36
N GLY A 189 -16.87 5.26 -4.37
CA GLY A 189 -17.82 6.33 -4.60
C GLY A 189 -19.22 5.81 -4.94
N GLU A 190 -20.23 6.71 -4.90
CA GLU A 190 -21.63 6.35 -5.20
C GLU A 190 -21.84 5.87 -6.65
N GLY A 191 -20.88 6.15 -7.55
CA GLY A 191 -20.98 5.82 -8.97
C GLY A 191 -22.23 6.38 -9.63
N LYS A 192 -22.37 6.18 -10.95
CA LYS A 192 -23.56 6.60 -11.73
C LYS A 192 -24.86 5.91 -11.28
N SER A 193 -24.78 4.83 -10.52
CA SER A 193 -25.92 4.04 -10.03
C SER A 193 -26.33 4.35 -8.58
N GLY A 194 -25.70 5.32 -7.90
CA GLY A 194 -26.02 5.69 -6.52
C GLY A 194 -25.79 4.58 -5.49
N LYS A 195 -24.98 3.55 -5.82
CA LYS A 195 -24.88 2.31 -5.03
C LYS A 195 -23.69 2.25 -4.06
N GLY A 196 -22.88 3.30 -3.95
CA GLY A 196 -21.84 3.40 -2.94
C GLY A 196 -22.47 3.56 -1.56
N LYS A 197 -22.43 2.51 -0.72
CA LYS A 197 -23.03 2.54 0.62
C LYS A 197 -22.07 3.06 1.70
N GLY A 198 -20.81 3.37 1.32
CA GLY A 198 -19.76 3.60 2.31
C GLY A 198 -19.31 2.29 2.96
N VAL A 199 -18.54 2.40 4.03
CA VAL A 199 -18.12 1.27 4.88
C VAL A 199 -18.61 1.54 6.29
N LYS A 200 -19.31 0.60 6.90
CA LYS A 200 -19.82 0.75 8.26
C LYS A 200 -18.75 0.43 9.30
N ARG A 201 -18.91 0.99 10.49
CA ARG A 201 -18.08 0.62 11.65
C ARG A 201 -18.11 -0.89 11.86
N GLY A 202 -16.92 -1.48 11.93
CA GLY A 202 -16.74 -2.92 12.11
C GLY A 202 -16.79 -3.74 10.84
N GLU A 203 -17.09 -3.15 9.69
CA GLU A 203 -16.97 -3.83 8.40
C GLU A 203 -15.51 -3.92 7.96
N GLU A 204 -15.18 -5.01 7.28
CA GLU A 204 -13.88 -5.20 6.64
C GLU A 204 -13.76 -4.31 5.40
N ILE A 205 -12.59 -3.71 5.23
CA ILE A 205 -12.23 -2.94 4.05
C ILE A 205 -11.71 -3.91 3.01
N LEU A 206 -12.43 -4.00 1.90
CA LEU A 206 -12.22 -4.99 0.84
C LEU A 206 -12.01 -4.29 -0.49
N VAL A 207 -10.98 -4.70 -1.21
CA VAL A 207 -10.65 -4.19 -2.55
C VAL A 207 -10.72 -5.29 -3.60
N SER A 208 -10.51 -4.95 -4.86
CA SER A 208 -10.20 -5.92 -5.91
C SER A 208 -8.70 -5.93 -6.17
N TYR A 209 -8.05 -7.08 -6.01
CA TYR A 209 -6.64 -7.25 -6.38
C TYR A 209 -6.42 -7.26 -7.92
N GLY A 210 -7.52 -7.29 -8.67
CA GLY A 210 -7.48 -7.28 -10.12
C GLY A 210 -7.33 -8.66 -10.76
N ARG A 211 -7.44 -8.69 -12.10
CA ARG A 211 -7.39 -9.94 -12.86
C ARG A 211 -5.99 -10.56 -12.92
N GLY A 212 -4.95 -9.73 -12.92
CA GLY A 212 -3.56 -10.18 -13.01
C GLY A 212 -3.15 -11.03 -11.81
N PHE A 213 -3.49 -10.57 -10.61
CA PHE A 213 -3.22 -11.29 -9.36
C PHE A 213 -3.80 -12.72 -9.36
N TRP A 214 -5.07 -12.87 -9.73
CA TRP A 214 -5.76 -14.16 -9.76
C TRP A 214 -5.39 -15.00 -10.99
N GLY A 215 -4.96 -14.36 -12.08
CA GLY A 215 -4.51 -15.04 -13.31
C GLY A 215 -3.22 -15.82 -13.09
N ALA A 216 -2.25 -15.24 -12.43
CA ALA A 216 -0.97 -15.88 -12.13
C ALA A 216 -1.14 -17.12 -11.23
N ARG A 217 -2.02 -17.05 -10.21
CA ARG A 217 -2.24 -18.17 -9.27
C ARG A 217 -3.03 -19.35 -9.81
N ARG A 218 -3.90 -19.14 -10.82
CA ARG A 218 -4.63 -20.27 -11.45
C ARG A 218 -3.73 -21.16 -12.29
N THR A 219 -2.54 -20.73 -12.65
CA THR A 219 -1.56 -21.55 -13.37
C THR A 219 -0.80 -22.47 -12.45
N ASP A 220 -0.61 -22.11 -11.16
CA ASP A 220 0.10 -22.90 -10.18
C ASP A 220 -0.73 -24.08 -9.62
N ASP A 221 -2.07 -23.95 -9.59
CA ASP A 221 -2.99 -25.03 -9.13
C ASP A 221 -3.21 -26.15 -10.17
N ARG A 222 -2.55 -26.10 -11.34
CA ARG A 222 -2.69 -27.09 -12.43
C ARG A 222 -1.39 -27.85 -12.73
N GLY A 223 -0.41 -27.78 -11.84
CA GLY A 223 0.85 -28.52 -11.94
C GLY A 223 0.87 -29.80 -11.11
#